data_6a63379377eb4ab3ac373ac78806d20e
#
_entry.id   6a63379377eb4ab3ac373ac78806d20e
#
_cell.length_a   1.000
_cell.length_b   1.000
_cell.length_c   1.000
_cell.angle_alpha   90.00
_cell.angle_beta   90.00
_cell.angle_gamma   90.00
#
_symmetry.space_group_name_H-M   'P 1'
#
loop_
_entity.id
_entity.type
_entity.pdbx_description
1 polymer ?
#
loop_
_entity_poly.entity_id
_entity_poly.type
_entity_poly.pdbx_seq_one_letter_code
_entity_poly.pdbx_strand_id
1 'polypeptide(L)'
;MTASKPDIRKGQYSGPLSRDTFTLRFMRRFYDPAFKAEKEALARLEAIAWDAYQDGRKAPITEKAGAGYVDPDYDLSVEWKDAHDRLEQAANVQRDPGTRSRVLIVIGSARNDGTCPGEVSKSWRLAGLMQAEVESAGLQADMLDLSRLTSEYQYQIHACKGCVSSAMPLCHWPCSCYPNHSLGQDNDAMNDIYEQWVAAHGVILVAPTYWYQSPSPLKLMIDRLVCADGGNPDPTTTSGKDVEKAKQLELA
;
A
#
# COMPACT_ATOMS: atom_id res chain seq x y z
N MET A 1 -33.73 20.77 -9.75
CA MET A 1 -33.37 19.36 -9.85
C MET A 1 -32.18 19.15 -8.93
N THR A 2 -32.39 18.58 -7.76
CA THR A 2 -31.31 18.20 -6.85
C THR A 2 -30.61 17.00 -7.48
N ALA A 3 -29.35 17.17 -7.88
CA ALA A 3 -28.53 16.07 -8.33
C ALA A 3 -28.55 14.97 -7.24
N SER A 4 -28.98 13.77 -7.61
CA SER A 4 -28.91 12.64 -6.68
C SER A 4 -27.46 12.45 -6.27
N LYS A 5 -27.20 12.38 -4.97
CA LYS A 5 -25.85 12.01 -4.47
C LYS A 5 -25.47 10.67 -5.13
N PRO A 6 -24.27 10.54 -5.66
CA PRO A 6 -23.83 9.27 -6.23
C PRO A 6 -23.94 8.16 -5.18
N ASP A 7 -24.27 6.96 -5.62
CA ASP A 7 -24.34 5.77 -4.75
C ASP A 7 -22.91 5.37 -4.33
N ILE A 8 -22.41 6.02 -3.29
CA ILE A 8 -21.07 5.80 -2.80
C ILE A 8 -21.07 4.57 -1.90
N ARG A 9 -20.22 3.59 -2.18
CA ARG A 9 -20.03 2.44 -1.30
C ARG A 9 -19.66 2.89 0.10
N LYS A 10 -20.45 2.44 1.06
CA LYS A 10 -20.22 2.68 2.48
C LYS A 10 -19.47 1.49 3.07
N GLY A 11 -18.39 1.80 3.79
CA GLY A 11 -17.64 0.76 4.48
C GLY A 11 -18.33 0.25 5.73
N GLN A 12 -17.75 -0.77 6.34
CA GLN A 12 -18.16 -1.23 7.65
C GLN A 12 -17.98 -0.11 8.68
N TYR A 13 -19.03 0.07 9.46
CA TYR A 13 -19.14 1.12 10.43
C TYR A 13 -18.62 0.65 11.78
N SER A 14 -17.66 1.34 12.32
CA SER A 14 -17.07 1.03 13.64
C SER A 14 -17.76 1.73 14.81
N GLY A 15 -19.04 2.08 14.65
CA GLY A 15 -19.81 2.86 15.61
C GLY A 15 -19.59 4.38 15.48
N PRO A 16 -20.63 5.19 15.75
CA PRO A 16 -20.55 6.63 15.60
C PRO A 16 -19.65 7.24 16.68
N LEU A 17 -18.72 8.05 16.24
CA LEU A 17 -18.06 8.99 17.16
C LEU A 17 -19.00 10.16 17.40
N SER A 18 -18.99 10.70 18.64
CA SER A 18 -19.57 12.02 18.86
C SER A 18 -18.75 13.08 18.14
N ARG A 19 -19.37 14.20 17.78
CA ARG A 19 -18.70 15.34 17.17
C ARG A 19 -17.42 15.73 17.94
N ASP A 20 -17.53 15.87 19.25
CA ASP A 20 -16.40 16.26 20.10
C ASP A 20 -15.26 15.26 20.07
N THR A 21 -15.58 13.97 20.10
CA THR A 21 -14.58 12.90 20.02
C THR A 21 -13.90 12.89 18.65
N PHE A 22 -14.66 13.11 17.57
CA PHE A 22 -14.11 13.22 16.23
C PHE A 22 -13.16 14.40 16.12
N THR A 23 -13.62 15.59 16.52
CA THR A 23 -12.82 16.82 16.50
C THR A 23 -11.53 16.65 17.30
N LEU A 24 -11.63 16.09 18.50
CA LEU A 24 -10.43 15.82 19.32
C LEU A 24 -9.43 14.92 18.60
N ARG A 25 -9.92 13.83 18.00
CA ARG A 25 -9.06 12.89 17.24
C ARG A 25 -8.45 13.52 15.99
N PHE A 26 -9.22 14.31 15.27
CA PHE A 26 -8.74 15.04 14.10
C PHE A 26 -7.66 16.04 14.47
N MET A 27 -7.93 16.89 15.46
CA MET A 27 -7.02 17.96 15.89
C MET A 27 -5.77 17.46 16.59
N ARG A 28 -5.78 16.25 17.15
CA ARG A 28 -4.62 15.65 17.83
C ARG A 28 -3.36 15.58 16.95
N ARG A 29 -3.51 15.59 15.66
CA ARG A 29 -2.41 15.57 14.67
C ARG A 29 -1.68 16.91 14.55
N PHE A 30 -2.32 17.98 15.02
CA PHE A 30 -1.88 19.37 14.81
C PHE A 30 -1.54 20.06 16.13
N TYR A 31 -1.03 19.31 17.11
CA TYR A 31 -0.65 19.88 18.41
C TYR A 31 0.68 20.65 18.37
N ASP A 32 1.45 20.52 17.30
CA ASP A 32 2.64 21.30 17.14
C ASP A 32 2.29 22.81 17.10
N PRO A 33 3.01 23.64 17.89
CA PRO A 33 2.82 25.10 17.89
C PRO A 33 2.93 25.75 16.50
N ALA A 34 3.63 25.15 15.56
CA ALA A 34 3.73 25.62 14.17
C ALA A 34 2.37 25.73 13.48
N PHE A 35 1.39 24.88 13.86
CA PHE A 35 0.03 24.92 13.30
C PHE A 35 -0.87 26.00 13.92
N LYS A 36 -0.42 26.78 14.89
CA LYS A 36 -1.27 27.78 15.58
C LYS A 36 -1.81 28.85 14.62
N ALA A 37 -1.07 29.21 13.59
CA ALA A 37 -1.48 30.18 12.58
C ALA A 37 -2.59 29.64 11.66
N GLU A 38 -2.74 28.29 11.56
CA GLU A 38 -3.62 27.63 10.60
C GLU A 38 -4.96 27.17 11.20
N LYS A 39 -5.33 27.69 12.36
CA LYS A 39 -6.57 27.27 13.06
C LYS A 39 -7.82 27.30 12.21
N GLU A 40 -7.99 28.37 11.40
CA GLU A 40 -9.16 28.50 10.54
C GLU A 40 -9.14 27.51 9.39
N ALA A 41 -7.98 27.25 8.81
CA ALA A 41 -7.81 26.23 7.76
C ALA A 41 -8.11 24.84 8.32
N LEU A 42 -7.58 24.52 9.49
CA LEU A 42 -7.83 23.25 10.17
C LEU A 42 -9.29 23.05 10.53
N ALA A 43 -9.99 24.11 10.97
CA ALA A 43 -11.43 24.03 11.26
C ALA A 43 -12.26 23.76 9.99
N ARG A 44 -11.89 24.36 8.84
CA ARG A 44 -12.53 24.06 7.56
C ARG A 44 -12.30 22.61 7.12
N LEU A 45 -11.06 22.13 7.21
CA LEU A 45 -10.72 20.76 6.86
C LEU A 45 -11.43 19.75 7.78
N GLU A 46 -11.49 20.05 9.08
CA GLU A 46 -12.20 19.21 10.06
C GLU A 46 -13.68 19.10 9.76
N ALA A 47 -14.32 20.21 9.39
CA ALA A 47 -15.74 20.21 9.01
C ALA A 47 -16.01 19.33 7.78
N ILE A 48 -15.18 19.43 6.74
CA ILE A 48 -15.27 18.58 5.53
C ILE A 48 -15.06 17.09 5.91
N ALA A 49 -14.07 16.81 6.75
CA ALA A 49 -13.79 15.46 7.22
C ALA A 49 -14.94 14.89 8.07
N TRP A 50 -15.59 15.72 8.87
CA TRP A 50 -16.78 15.33 9.63
C TRP A 50 -17.95 14.98 8.74
N ASP A 51 -18.25 15.80 7.73
CA ASP A 51 -19.31 15.52 6.77
C ASP A 51 -19.06 14.20 6.04
N ALA A 52 -17.81 13.98 5.60
CA ALA A 52 -17.41 12.72 4.99
C ALA A 52 -17.56 11.53 5.96
N TYR A 53 -17.26 11.72 7.24
CA TYR A 53 -17.46 10.71 8.27
C TYR A 53 -18.91 10.37 8.50
N GLN A 54 -19.78 11.39 8.58
CA GLN A 54 -21.24 11.20 8.75
C GLN A 54 -21.87 10.50 7.55
N ASP A 55 -21.46 10.86 6.35
CA ASP A 55 -21.92 10.20 5.13
C ASP A 55 -21.37 8.77 4.97
N GLY A 56 -20.42 8.39 5.83
CA GLY A 56 -19.71 7.10 5.72
C GLY A 56 -18.94 6.97 4.42
N ARG A 57 -18.51 8.09 3.83
CA ARG A 57 -17.69 8.10 2.63
C ARG A 57 -16.36 7.46 2.91
N LYS A 58 -16.16 6.31 2.31
CA LYS A 58 -14.90 5.58 2.29
C LYS A 58 -14.52 5.20 0.86
N ALA A 59 -15.19 5.78 -0.11
CA ALA A 59 -14.87 5.58 -1.50
C ALA A 59 -13.66 6.44 -1.87
N PRO A 60 -12.71 5.91 -2.64
CA PRO A 60 -11.61 6.69 -3.15
C PRO A 60 -12.13 7.75 -4.14
N ILE A 61 -11.31 8.74 -4.41
CA ILE A 61 -11.53 9.65 -5.53
C ILE A 61 -11.38 8.83 -6.81
N THR A 62 -12.32 8.96 -7.73
CA THR A 62 -12.32 8.25 -8.99
C THR A 62 -12.20 9.20 -10.17
N GLU A 63 -11.65 8.69 -11.25
CA GLU A 63 -11.66 9.30 -12.58
C GLU A 63 -12.00 8.23 -13.62
N LYS A 64 -12.24 8.65 -14.86
CA LYS A 64 -12.48 7.70 -15.95
C LYS A 64 -11.23 6.88 -16.24
N ALA A 65 -11.43 5.59 -16.52
CA ALA A 65 -10.35 4.67 -16.85
C ALA A 65 -9.53 5.20 -18.04
N GLY A 66 -10.21 5.63 -19.09
CA GLY A 66 -9.55 6.23 -20.26
C GLY A 66 -9.18 5.23 -21.34
N ALA A 67 -8.44 5.71 -22.31
CA ALA A 67 -8.00 4.88 -23.45
C ALA A 67 -7.07 3.75 -23.00
N GLY A 68 -7.23 2.57 -23.55
CA GLY A 68 -6.43 1.39 -23.20
C GLY A 68 -7.13 0.41 -22.25
N TYR A 69 -8.19 0.83 -21.60
CA TYR A 69 -9.04 -0.03 -20.79
C TYR A 69 -10.22 -0.59 -21.61
N VAL A 70 -10.73 -1.75 -21.19
CA VAL A 70 -11.86 -2.41 -21.87
C VAL A 70 -13.13 -1.54 -21.82
N ASP A 71 -13.35 -0.85 -20.69
CA ASP A 71 -14.37 0.18 -20.56
C ASP A 71 -13.71 1.51 -20.20
N PRO A 72 -13.48 2.39 -21.20
CA PRO A 72 -12.87 3.70 -20.96
C PRO A 72 -13.67 4.62 -20.07
N ASP A 73 -14.97 4.40 -19.94
CA ASP A 73 -15.88 5.22 -19.15
C ASP A 73 -16.04 4.70 -17.70
N TYR A 74 -15.41 3.59 -17.36
CA TYR A 74 -15.45 3.05 -16.02
C TYR A 74 -14.76 3.99 -15.01
N ASP A 75 -15.37 4.14 -13.83
CA ASP A 75 -14.82 4.98 -12.76
C ASP A 75 -13.79 4.18 -11.94
N LEU A 76 -12.51 4.45 -12.18
CA LEU A 76 -11.39 3.88 -11.44
C LEU A 76 -10.89 4.80 -10.34
N SER A 77 -10.46 4.24 -9.22
CA SER A 77 -9.75 4.99 -8.20
C SER A 77 -8.47 5.61 -8.77
N VAL A 78 -8.28 6.91 -8.54
CA VAL A 78 -7.03 7.62 -8.93
C VAL A 78 -5.81 6.92 -8.35
N GLU A 79 -5.87 6.55 -7.07
CA GLU A 79 -4.77 5.86 -6.40
C GLU A 79 -4.51 4.47 -6.99
N TRP A 80 -5.56 3.77 -7.42
CA TRP A 80 -5.41 2.49 -8.12
C TRP A 80 -4.68 2.67 -9.46
N LYS A 81 -5.03 3.68 -10.24
CA LYS A 81 -4.36 3.97 -11.51
C LYS A 81 -2.90 4.34 -11.29
N ASP A 82 -2.62 5.22 -10.33
CA ASP A 82 -1.25 5.58 -9.98
C ASP A 82 -0.42 4.36 -9.55
N ALA A 83 -1.00 3.48 -8.74
CA ALA A 83 -0.34 2.26 -8.30
C ALA A 83 -0.08 1.31 -9.49
N HIS A 84 -1.04 1.15 -10.38
CA HIS A 84 -0.91 0.35 -11.60
C HIS A 84 0.21 0.88 -12.50
N ASP A 85 0.21 2.17 -12.79
CA ASP A 85 1.21 2.79 -13.66
C ASP A 85 2.63 2.69 -13.08
N ARG A 86 2.77 2.88 -11.77
CA ARG A 86 4.06 2.71 -11.07
C ARG A 86 4.56 1.26 -11.13
N LEU A 87 3.65 0.30 -11.00
CA LEU A 87 4.01 -1.12 -11.10
C LEU A 87 4.44 -1.50 -12.52
N GLU A 88 3.77 -1.01 -13.55
CA GLU A 88 4.21 -1.22 -14.93
C GLU A 88 5.59 -0.62 -15.18
N GLN A 89 5.84 0.58 -14.68
CA GLN A 89 7.16 1.22 -14.77
C GLN A 89 8.23 0.39 -14.04
N ALA A 90 7.94 -0.06 -12.82
CA ALA A 90 8.84 -0.90 -12.04
C ALA A 90 9.16 -2.23 -12.74
N ALA A 91 8.15 -2.87 -13.33
CA ALA A 91 8.31 -4.08 -14.11
C ALA A 91 9.14 -3.85 -15.39
N ASN A 92 8.98 -2.71 -16.04
CA ASN A 92 9.78 -2.34 -17.20
C ASN A 92 11.25 -2.11 -16.83
N VAL A 93 11.51 -1.42 -15.72
CA VAL A 93 12.86 -1.23 -15.19
C VAL A 93 13.52 -2.57 -14.85
N GLN A 94 12.78 -3.48 -14.22
CA GLN A 94 13.27 -4.81 -13.86
C GLN A 94 13.64 -5.66 -15.10
N ARG A 95 12.88 -5.52 -16.19
CA ARG A 95 13.12 -6.27 -17.44
C ARG A 95 14.18 -5.65 -18.35
N ASP A 96 14.55 -4.40 -18.14
CA ASP A 96 15.52 -3.70 -18.99
C ASP A 96 16.96 -4.16 -18.69
N PRO A 97 17.63 -4.89 -19.60
CA PRO A 97 19.00 -5.36 -19.39
C PRO A 97 20.03 -4.22 -19.37
N GLY A 98 19.64 -3.01 -19.77
CA GLY A 98 20.50 -1.80 -19.69
C GLY A 98 20.53 -1.17 -18.30
N THR A 99 19.64 -1.55 -17.41
CA THR A 99 19.62 -1.08 -16.03
C THR A 99 20.48 -1.95 -15.11
N ARG A 100 20.99 -1.35 -14.03
CA ARG A 100 21.68 -2.13 -12.99
C ARG A 100 20.70 -3.09 -12.33
N SER A 101 21.15 -4.31 -12.08
CA SER A 101 20.37 -5.23 -11.24
C SER A 101 20.20 -4.65 -9.84
N ARG A 102 18.97 -4.70 -9.34
CA ARG A 102 18.53 -4.15 -8.06
C ARG A 102 18.33 -5.25 -7.03
N VAL A 103 18.82 -5.01 -5.82
CA VAL A 103 18.61 -5.91 -4.67
C VAL A 103 17.82 -5.13 -3.61
N LEU A 104 16.64 -5.62 -3.29
CA LEU A 104 15.81 -5.08 -2.22
C LEU A 104 16.21 -5.70 -0.89
N ILE A 105 16.69 -4.89 0.04
CA ILE A 105 17.06 -5.31 1.39
C ILE A 105 15.93 -4.92 2.34
N VAL A 106 15.16 -5.89 2.79
CA VAL A 106 14.01 -5.71 3.67
C VAL A 106 14.43 -5.86 5.13
N ILE A 107 14.31 -4.80 5.90
CA ILE A 107 14.57 -4.80 7.34
C ILE A 107 13.25 -5.13 8.06
N GLY A 108 13.10 -6.40 8.42
CA GLY A 108 11.87 -6.91 9.05
C GLY A 108 11.77 -6.69 10.56
N SER A 109 12.74 -5.99 11.17
CA SER A 109 12.70 -5.65 12.59
C SER A 109 11.67 -4.55 12.87
N ALA A 110 11.06 -4.56 14.05
CA ALA A 110 10.26 -3.44 14.55
C ALA A 110 11.12 -2.28 15.11
N ARG A 111 12.45 -2.41 15.04
CA ARG A 111 13.42 -1.44 15.56
C ARG A 111 14.42 -1.06 14.47
N ASN A 112 14.77 0.21 14.42
CA ASN A 112 15.79 0.80 13.55
C ASN A 112 16.89 1.52 14.37
N ASP A 113 17.58 2.45 13.75
CA ASP A 113 18.60 3.29 14.38
C ASP A 113 18.02 4.35 15.33
N GLY A 114 16.78 4.79 15.10
CA GLY A 114 16.11 5.82 15.90
C GLY A 114 15.25 5.30 17.06
N THR A 115 15.06 3.98 17.17
CA THR A 115 14.08 3.41 18.13
C THR A 115 14.55 3.46 19.58
N CYS A 116 15.85 3.37 19.82
CA CYS A 116 16.44 3.35 21.15
C CYS A 116 17.65 4.28 21.22
N PRO A 117 17.64 5.29 22.09
CA PRO A 117 18.82 6.14 22.27
C PRO A 117 20.05 5.31 22.68
N GLY A 118 21.12 5.44 21.93
CA GLY A 118 22.39 4.79 22.21
C GLY A 118 22.52 3.34 21.75
N GLU A 119 21.47 2.75 21.14
CA GLU A 119 21.56 1.38 20.62
C GLU A 119 20.90 1.26 19.25
N VAL A 120 21.69 0.98 18.22
CA VAL A 120 21.20 0.69 16.88
C VAL A 120 20.78 -0.78 16.77
N SER A 121 19.65 -1.05 16.18
CA SER A 121 19.17 -2.42 15.91
C SER A 121 20.23 -3.25 15.17
N LYS A 122 20.43 -4.49 15.62
CA LYS A 122 21.36 -5.42 14.96
C LYS A 122 20.97 -5.70 13.52
N SER A 123 19.68 -5.83 13.25
CA SER A 123 19.15 -6.03 11.89
C SER A 123 19.43 -4.81 11.01
N TRP A 124 19.28 -3.60 11.53
CA TRP A 124 19.61 -2.36 10.83
C TRP A 124 21.08 -2.31 10.45
N ARG A 125 21.96 -2.59 11.41
CA ARG A 125 23.42 -2.63 11.16
C ARG A 125 23.81 -3.68 10.13
N LEU A 126 23.23 -4.88 10.22
CA LEU A 126 23.48 -5.95 9.27
C LEU A 126 23.00 -5.57 7.87
N ALA A 127 21.82 -4.97 7.76
CA ALA A 127 21.30 -4.48 6.49
C ALA A 127 22.23 -3.43 5.85
N GLY A 128 22.78 -2.52 6.64
CA GLY A 128 23.77 -1.54 6.16
C GLY A 128 25.06 -2.19 5.65
N LEU A 129 25.54 -3.27 6.29
CA LEU A 129 26.68 -4.03 5.78
C LEU A 129 26.34 -4.72 4.46
N MET A 130 25.16 -5.32 4.36
CA MET A 130 24.69 -5.96 3.12
C MET A 130 24.53 -4.94 2.00
N GLN A 131 24.01 -3.75 2.30
CA GLN A 131 23.94 -2.66 1.34
C GLN A 131 25.31 -2.33 0.76
N ALA A 132 26.30 -2.14 1.61
CA ALA A 132 27.67 -1.83 1.17
C ALA A 132 28.26 -2.95 0.28
N GLU A 133 28.02 -4.20 0.62
CA GLU A 133 28.48 -5.34 -0.18
C GLU A 133 27.78 -5.43 -1.55
N VAL A 134 26.47 -5.23 -1.58
CA VAL A 134 25.70 -5.18 -2.82
C VAL A 134 26.19 -4.06 -3.74
N GLU A 135 26.39 -2.87 -3.19
CA GLU A 135 26.92 -1.72 -3.94
C GLU A 135 28.35 -1.93 -4.41
N SER A 136 29.20 -2.56 -3.60
CA SER A 136 30.58 -2.90 -3.98
C SER A 136 30.67 -3.90 -5.13
N ALA A 137 29.65 -4.77 -5.25
CA ALA A 137 29.49 -5.68 -6.38
C ALA A 137 28.97 -5.00 -7.66
N GLY A 138 28.76 -3.68 -7.65
CA GLY A 138 28.26 -2.91 -8.78
C GLY A 138 26.75 -3.00 -8.99
N LEU A 139 26.02 -3.58 -8.05
CA LEU A 139 24.57 -3.68 -8.05
C LEU A 139 23.95 -2.45 -7.38
N GLN A 140 22.65 -2.24 -7.57
CA GLN A 140 21.90 -1.23 -6.84
C GLN A 140 21.26 -1.87 -5.60
N ALA A 141 21.41 -1.24 -4.44
CA ALA A 141 20.77 -1.65 -3.21
C ALA A 141 19.63 -0.68 -2.85
N ASP A 142 18.44 -1.20 -2.67
CA ASP A 142 17.28 -0.48 -2.18
C ASP A 142 16.95 -0.99 -0.77
N MET A 143 16.74 -0.05 0.17
CA MET A 143 16.46 -0.37 1.58
C MET A 143 15.00 -0.17 1.89
N LEU A 144 14.34 -1.21 2.41
CA LEU A 144 12.96 -1.15 2.89
C LEU A 144 12.92 -1.36 4.41
N ASP A 145 12.67 -0.30 5.15
CA ASP A 145 12.56 -0.34 6.61
C ASP A 145 11.11 -0.55 7.07
N LEU A 146 10.77 -1.76 7.44
CA LEU A 146 9.44 -2.12 7.94
C LEU A 146 9.17 -1.66 9.39
N SER A 147 10.18 -1.17 10.12
CA SER A 147 9.96 -0.58 11.45
C SER A 147 9.05 0.66 11.38
N ARG A 148 9.00 1.32 10.24
CA ARG A 148 8.12 2.45 9.95
C ARG A 148 6.65 2.09 10.14
N LEU A 149 6.25 0.85 9.84
CA LEU A 149 4.88 0.36 10.07
C LEU A 149 4.46 0.40 11.55
N THR A 150 5.41 0.47 12.48
CA THR A 150 5.16 0.52 13.93
C THR A 150 5.46 1.87 14.55
N SER A 151 6.14 2.76 13.85
CA SER A 151 6.62 4.04 14.38
C SER A 151 6.03 5.26 13.68
N GLU A 152 5.65 5.15 12.41
CA GLU A 152 5.12 6.27 11.65
C GLU A 152 3.60 6.31 11.63
N TYR A 153 3.08 7.49 11.82
CA TYR A 153 1.65 7.72 11.74
C TYR A 153 1.18 7.63 10.28
N GLN A 154 0.14 6.85 10.04
CA GLN A 154 -0.46 6.60 8.72
C GLN A 154 0.38 5.74 7.75
N TYR A 155 1.55 5.27 8.12
CA TYR A 155 2.25 4.26 7.35
C TYR A 155 1.78 2.87 7.78
N GLN A 156 0.74 2.36 7.11
CA GLN A 156 0.05 1.13 7.52
C GLN A 156 -0.16 0.22 6.32
N ILE A 157 -0.08 -1.07 6.57
CA ILE A 157 -0.54 -2.10 5.65
C ILE A 157 -1.95 -2.51 6.07
N HIS A 158 -2.91 -2.37 5.18
CA HIS A 158 -4.28 -2.80 5.43
C HIS A 158 -4.45 -4.31 5.20
N ALA A 159 -5.34 -4.92 5.97
CA ALA A 159 -5.58 -6.36 5.85
C ALA A 159 -6.15 -6.72 4.49
N CYS A 160 -5.67 -7.83 3.91
CA CYS A 160 -6.32 -8.44 2.77
C CYS A 160 -7.74 -8.85 3.16
N LYS A 161 -8.71 -8.66 2.25
CA LYS A 161 -10.12 -8.99 2.50
C LYS A 161 -10.45 -10.49 2.43
N GLY A 162 -9.43 -11.33 2.24
CA GLY A 162 -9.62 -12.78 2.20
C GLY A 162 -10.26 -13.31 0.92
N CYS A 163 -10.33 -12.51 -0.15
CA CYS A 163 -10.81 -12.96 -1.45
C CYS A 163 -9.86 -13.98 -2.12
N VAL A 164 -8.63 -14.05 -1.67
CA VAL A 164 -7.56 -14.90 -2.21
C VAL A 164 -7.93 -16.38 -2.23
N SER A 165 -8.58 -16.88 -1.18
CA SER A 165 -8.91 -18.31 -1.07
C SER A 165 -9.87 -18.81 -2.16
N SER A 166 -10.74 -17.94 -2.65
CA SER A 166 -11.73 -18.29 -3.69
C SER A 166 -11.40 -17.70 -5.05
N ALA A 167 -10.58 -16.67 -5.11
CA ALA A 167 -10.26 -15.91 -6.32
C ALA A 167 -8.74 -15.75 -6.55
N MET A 168 -7.93 -16.65 -5.98
CA MET A 168 -6.47 -16.58 -6.09
C MET A 168 -5.97 -16.43 -7.54
N PRO A 169 -6.54 -17.14 -8.54
CA PRO A 169 -6.12 -16.98 -9.93
C PRO A 169 -6.39 -15.58 -10.53
N LEU A 170 -7.18 -14.78 -9.83
CA LEU A 170 -7.56 -13.42 -10.23
C LEU A 170 -6.95 -12.36 -9.30
N CYS A 171 -6.20 -12.80 -8.29
CA CYS A 171 -5.62 -11.92 -7.30
C CYS A 171 -4.27 -11.39 -7.79
N HIS A 172 -4.22 -10.13 -8.06
CA HIS A 172 -3.01 -9.41 -8.44
C HIS A 172 -2.99 -8.03 -7.80
N TRP A 173 -1.86 -7.40 -7.82
CA TRP A 173 -1.72 -6.04 -7.33
C TRP A 173 -1.62 -5.04 -8.51
N PRO A 174 -2.27 -3.88 -8.47
CA PRO A 174 -3.27 -3.47 -7.46
C PRO A 174 -4.45 -4.43 -7.44
N CYS A 175 -5.00 -4.71 -6.27
CA CYS A 175 -6.05 -5.71 -6.14
C CYS A 175 -7.22 -5.42 -7.08
N SER A 176 -7.67 -6.41 -7.86
CA SER A 176 -8.84 -6.29 -8.76
C SER A 176 -10.13 -5.89 -8.02
N CYS A 177 -10.23 -6.22 -6.74
CA CYS A 177 -11.33 -5.80 -5.89
C CYS A 177 -11.19 -4.36 -5.34
N TYR A 178 -10.06 -3.72 -5.54
CA TYR A 178 -9.68 -2.45 -4.93
C TYR A 178 -10.48 -1.25 -5.41
N PRO A 179 -10.70 -1.05 -6.70
CA PRO A 179 -11.44 0.10 -7.18
C PRO A 179 -12.81 0.23 -6.52
N ASN A 180 -13.34 -0.90 -6.10
CA ASN A 180 -14.66 -1.02 -5.52
C ASN A 180 -14.66 -1.27 -4.01
N HIS A 181 -13.51 -1.40 -3.40
CA HIS A 181 -13.34 -1.74 -1.98
C HIS A 181 -12.55 -0.69 -1.24
N SER A 182 -12.88 0.50 -1.42
CA SER A 182 -12.26 1.70 -0.93
C SER A 182 -12.15 1.87 0.58
N LEU A 183 -12.37 0.89 1.35
CA LEU A 183 -12.47 0.94 2.80
C LEU A 183 -11.16 1.32 3.50
N GLY A 184 -10.68 2.53 3.24
CA GLY A 184 -9.48 3.07 3.86
C GLY A 184 -8.19 2.43 3.33
N GLN A 185 -8.23 1.96 2.09
CA GLN A 185 -7.09 1.34 1.42
C GLN A 185 -6.31 2.31 0.53
N ASP A 186 -6.83 3.48 0.36
CA ASP A 186 -6.25 4.63 -0.29
C ASP A 186 -5.04 5.23 0.47
N ASN A 187 -4.48 4.55 1.41
CA ASN A 187 -3.27 4.94 2.15
C ASN A 187 -2.53 3.67 2.61
N ASP A 188 -2.45 2.69 1.72
CA ASP A 188 -1.82 1.41 2.02
C ASP A 188 -0.33 1.47 1.68
N ALA A 189 0.52 1.23 2.67
CA ALA A 189 1.97 1.18 2.48
C ALA A 189 2.41 0.12 1.46
N MET A 190 1.55 -0.85 1.15
CA MET A 190 1.84 -1.83 0.09
C MET A 190 1.98 -1.19 -1.28
N ASN A 191 1.38 -0.03 -1.54
CA ASN A 191 1.57 0.69 -2.80
C ASN A 191 3.05 1.01 -3.05
N ASP A 192 3.77 1.45 -2.00
CA ASP A 192 5.20 1.77 -2.10
C ASP A 192 6.08 0.51 -2.01
N ILE A 193 5.69 -0.44 -1.17
CA ILE A 193 6.41 -1.70 -0.99
C ILE A 193 6.38 -2.53 -2.25
N TYR A 194 5.24 -2.58 -2.91
CA TYR A 194 5.05 -3.39 -4.11
C TYR A 194 5.85 -2.90 -5.30
N GLU A 195 5.93 -1.59 -5.48
CA GLU A 195 6.76 -0.98 -6.51
C GLU A 195 8.23 -1.40 -6.36
N GLN A 196 8.76 -1.30 -5.12
CA GLN A 196 10.13 -1.73 -4.83
C GLN A 196 10.32 -3.25 -5.01
N TRP A 197 9.32 -4.04 -4.62
CA TRP A 197 9.33 -5.49 -4.78
C TRP A 197 9.39 -5.91 -6.25
N VAL A 198 8.57 -5.30 -7.10
CA VAL A 198 8.50 -5.60 -8.55
C VAL A 198 9.76 -5.15 -9.27
N ALA A 199 10.36 -4.02 -8.88
CA ALA A 199 11.60 -3.53 -9.49
C ALA A 199 12.84 -4.37 -9.10
N ALA A 200 12.75 -5.21 -8.07
CA ALA A 200 13.89 -5.95 -7.55
C ALA A 200 14.20 -7.20 -8.37
N HIS A 201 15.48 -7.46 -8.63
CA HIS A 201 16.02 -8.69 -9.21
C HIS A 201 16.32 -9.75 -8.15
N GLY A 202 16.49 -9.31 -6.91
CA GLY A 202 16.72 -10.16 -5.75
C GLY A 202 16.26 -9.51 -4.47
N VAL A 203 15.88 -10.31 -3.49
CA VAL A 203 15.40 -9.82 -2.19
C VAL A 203 16.21 -10.46 -1.06
N ILE A 204 16.69 -9.63 -0.15
CA ILE A 204 17.35 -10.05 1.08
C ILE A 204 16.47 -9.67 2.27
N LEU A 205 16.05 -10.65 3.06
CA LEU A 205 15.28 -10.43 4.28
C LEU A 205 16.19 -10.42 5.50
N VAL A 206 16.27 -9.29 6.21
CA VAL A 206 17.06 -9.14 7.43
C VAL A 206 16.13 -8.93 8.61
N ALA A 207 15.92 -9.97 9.40
CA ALA A 207 14.97 -9.92 10.50
C ALA A 207 15.44 -10.72 11.72
N PRO A 208 15.13 -10.28 12.95
CA PRO A 208 15.32 -11.10 14.14
C PRO A 208 14.20 -12.15 14.22
N THR A 209 14.41 -13.14 15.07
CA THR A 209 13.33 -14.04 15.49
C THR A 209 12.74 -13.54 16.79
N TYR A 210 11.43 -13.23 16.81
CA TYR A 210 10.69 -12.87 17.99
C TYR A 210 9.72 -14.00 18.37
N TRP A 211 9.87 -14.55 19.55
CA TRP A 211 9.02 -15.66 20.02
C TRP A 211 8.85 -16.78 18.97
N TYR A 212 9.98 -17.21 18.42
CA TYR A 212 10.03 -18.29 17.42
C TYR A 212 9.37 -17.98 16.07
N GLN A 213 9.01 -16.70 15.81
CA GLN A 213 8.31 -16.25 14.62
C GLN A 213 9.02 -15.04 13.97
N SER A 214 8.63 -14.74 12.75
CA SER A 214 8.99 -13.47 12.12
C SER A 214 8.40 -12.30 12.91
N PRO A 215 9.07 -11.14 12.95
CA PRO A 215 8.51 -9.94 13.55
C PRO A 215 7.20 -9.52 12.89
N SER A 216 6.32 -8.88 13.66
CA SER A 216 4.99 -8.48 13.18
C SER A 216 5.01 -7.61 11.91
N PRO A 217 5.91 -6.62 11.72
CA PRO A 217 5.96 -5.86 10.49
C PRO A 217 6.28 -6.72 9.26
N LEU A 218 7.23 -7.66 9.40
CA LEU A 218 7.59 -8.57 8.33
C LEU A 218 6.44 -9.53 8.01
N LYS A 219 5.80 -10.08 9.03
CA LYS A 219 4.65 -10.98 8.84
C LYS A 219 3.49 -10.26 8.14
N LEU A 220 3.21 -9.01 8.54
CA LEU A 220 2.17 -8.19 7.93
C LEU A 220 2.43 -7.94 6.44
N MET A 221 3.67 -7.64 6.06
CA MET A 221 4.06 -7.51 4.66
C MET A 221 3.88 -8.83 3.90
N ILE A 222 4.39 -9.95 4.46
CA ILE A 222 4.29 -11.27 3.82
C ILE A 222 2.83 -11.66 3.57
N ASP A 223 1.93 -11.39 4.52
CA ASP A 223 0.50 -11.70 4.37
C ASP A 223 -0.16 -10.93 3.21
N ARG A 224 0.42 -9.80 2.83
CA ARG A 224 -0.07 -8.99 1.73
C ARG A 224 0.65 -9.27 0.40
N LEU A 225 1.83 -9.86 0.44
CA LEU A 225 2.55 -10.29 -0.77
C LEU A 225 1.87 -11.45 -1.52
N VAL A 226 0.85 -12.05 -0.95
CA VAL A 226 0.03 -13.07 -1.62
C VAL A 226 -0.48 -12.59 -2.99
N CYS A 227 -0.79 -11.30 -3.10
CA CYS A 227 -1.22 -10.71 -4.37
C CYS A 227 -0.07 -10.51 -5.38
N ALA A 228 1.20 -10.70 -4.97
CA ALA A 228 2.36 -10.45 -5.84
C ALA A 228 2.45 -11.45 -6.99
N ASP A 229 2.08 -12.68 -6.71
CA ASP A 229 2.24 -13.75 -7.68
C ASP A 229 1.06 -14.74 -7.65
N GLY A 230 0.27 -14.70 -6.59
CA GLY A 230 -0.85 -15.63 -6.41
C GLY A 230 -1.96 -15.49 -7.45
N GLY A 231 -2.01 -14.35 -8.14
CA GLY A 231 -3.00 -14.07 -9.15
C GLY A 231 -2.45 -14.02 -10.58
N ASN A 232 -1.15 -14.19 -10.76
CA ASN A 232 -0.59 -14.24 -12.09
C ASN A 232 -0.89 -15.63 -12.69
N PRO A 233 -1.96 -15.78 -13.51
CA PRO A 233 -2.25 -17.07 -14.09
C PRO A 233 -1.08 -17.43 -15.00
N ASP A 234 -0.32 -18.43 -14.60
CA ASP A 234 0.64 -19.05 -15.53
C ASP A 234 -0.13 -19.46 -16.79
N PRO A 235 0.16 -18.86 -17.94
CA PRO A 235 -0.52 -19.17 -19.19
C PRO A 235 -0.35 -20.64 -19.57
N THR A 236 0.54 -21.38 -18.92
CA THR A 236 0.74 -22.81 -19.12
C THR A 236 -0.16 -23.66 -18.24
N THR A 237 -0.68 -23.13 -17.12
CA THR A 237 -1.53 -23.86 -16.18
C THR A 237 -3.00 -23.51 -16.27
N THR A 238 -3.32 -22.32 -16.78
CA THR A 238 -4.68 -21.90 -17.05
C THR A 238 -4.93 -21.89 -18.54
N SER A 239 -6.06 -22.37 -18.97
CA SER A 239 -6.46 -22.48 -20.38
C SER A 239 -6.70 -21.13 -21.05
N GLY A 240 -5.82 -20.15 -20.94
CA GLY A 240 -5.87 -18.83 -21.61
C GLY A 240 -7.15 -17.99 -21.39
N LYS A 241 -8.27 -18.67 -21.11
CA LYS A 241 -9.58 -18.04 -20.83
C LYS A 241 -9.62 -17.30 -19.51
N ASP A 242 -8.78 -17.70 -18.57
CA ASP A 242 -8.76 -17.10 -17.23
C ASP A 242 -7.94 -15.81 -17.20
N VAL A 243 -6.94 -15.67 -18.10
CA VAL A 243 -6.18 -14.42 -18.27
C VAL A 243 -7.07 -13.31 -18.82
N GLU A 244 -7.93 -13.64 -19.80
CA GLU A 244 -8.87 -12.68 -20.35
C GLU A 244 -9.96 -12.29 -19.36
N LYS A 245 -10.39 -13.25 -18.55
CA LYS A 245 -11.36 -13.03 -17.46
C LYS A 245 -10.74 -12.24 -16.30
N ALA A 246 -9.47 -12.48 -15.97
CA ALA A 246 -8.73 -11.67 -15.01
C ALA A 246 -8.62 -10.23 -15.50
N LYS A 247 -8.22 -10.01 -16.75
CA LYS A 247 -8.18 -8.68 -17.38
C LYS A 247 -9.54 -7.97 -17.40
N GLN A 248 -10.62 -8.72 -17.57
CA GLN A 248 -11.97 -8.16 -17.51
C GLN A 248 -12.39 -7.78 -16.07
N LEU A 249 -11.83 -8.45 -15.06
CA LEU A 249 -12.09 -8.15 -13.65
C LEU A 249 -11.20 -7.05 -13.10
N GLU A 250 -10.04 -6.78 -13.73
CA GLU A 250 -9.26 -5.57 -13.48
C GLU A 250 -10.07 -4.30 -13.76
N LEU A 251 -11.15 -4.43 -14.50
CA LEU A 251 -11.92 -3.34 -15.08
C LEU A 251 -13.39 -3.36 -14.65
N ALA A 252 -13.80 -4.33 -13.83
CA ALA A 252 -15.18 -4.43 -13.34
C ALA A 252 -15.31 -3.86 -11.92
#